data_8f962f5e5f4ffb4f3fb1ea01a805746d
#
_entry.id   8f962f5e5f4ffb4f3fb1ea01a805746d
#
_cell.length_a   1.000
_cell.length_b   1.000
_cell.length_c   1.000
_cell.angle_alpha   90.00
_cell.angle_beta   90.00
_cell.angle_gamma   90.00
#
_symmetry.space_group_name_H-M   'P 1'
#
loop_
_entity.id
_entity.type
_entity.pdbx_description
1 polymer ?
#
loop_
_entity_poly.entity_id
_entity_poly.type
_entity_poly.pdbx_seq_one_letter_code
_entity_poly.pdbx_strand_id
1 'polypeptide(L)'
;MAIAPATTAWEGWLRGRSAVRAKRDIQRTDSARSTLYDLASNDYLGLGAHPVVRTGAITALCTAGAGAAASRVASGTWDIHRELETALCSYTGRAQALVFSSGYTANLGVLGALGGPGSLFLLDAHAHASLVDGAKLSGAAWRSFEHNSLAAAEQLLRANRDAPAPKPRVVLVVESLYSVLGDAAPLEQAAALCAEYGAVLLVDEAHSLATVPSGSAVRAAGLEQAGHVLATATLSKALGAQGGAVLVGGDDAQLWREHLLNTARTFIFDTALAPAAAGGALAALGLATEERIARLAANTLLIRDILSAEPRLAGRVEASAGPVQSVRMNTPAQATAAAALLRERGYAVNCFRPPSVPDGVSRLRLTAHAHHHPDTLAAALQSVIGTILEVEA
;
A
#
# COMPACT_ATOMS: atom_id res chain seq x y z
N MET A 1 5.65 -18.34 -50.66
CA MET A 1 4.38 -18.05 -49.95
C MET A 1 4.71 -17.04 -48.84
N ALA A 2 4.35 -15.77 -49.00
CA ALA A 2 4.60 -14.76 -48.00
C ALA A 2 3.67 -15.06 -46.82
N ILE A 3 4.26 -15.27 -45.63
CA ILE A 3 3.50 -15.39 -44.38
C ILE A 3 2.86 -14.02 -44.17
N ALA A 4 1.54 -13.94 -44.34
CA ALA A 4 0.80 -12.73 -43.94
C ALA A 4 1.09 -12.45 -42.47
N PRO A 5 1.46 -11.23 -42.07
CA PRO A 5 1.88 -10.95 -40.73
C PRO A 5 0.74 -11.27 -39.75
N ALA A 6 1.03 -12.10 -38.73
CA ALA A 6 0.12 -12.40 -37.62
C ALA A 6 -0.30 -11.15 -36.81
N THR A 7 0.21 -9.99 -37.20
CA THR A 7 0.00 -8.67 -36.60
C THR A 7 -1.40 -8.09 -36.78
N THR A 8 -2.14 -8.46 -37.83
CA THR A 8 -3.42 -7.80 -38.19
C THR A 8 -4.53 -8.01 -37.12
N ALA A 9 -4.63 -9.20 -36.52
CA ALA A 9 -5.62 -9.47 -35.47
C ALA A 9 -5.29 -8.73 -34.19
N TRP A 10 -4.02 -8.73 -33.79
CA TRP A 10 -3.54 -8.00 -32.60
C TRP A 10 -3.62 -6.48 -32.79
N GLU A 11 -3.28 -5.97 -33.97
CA GLU A 11 -3.42 -4.53 -34.27
C GLU A 11 -4.86 -4.07 -34.17
N GLY A 12 -5.80 -4.83 -34.75
CA GLY A 12 -7.23 -4.55 -34.68
C GLY A 12 -7.72 -4.55 -33.22
N TRP A 13 -7.31 -5.53 -32.41
CA TRP A 13 -7.63 -5.62 -31.00
C TRP A 13 -7.03 -4.43 -30.21
N LEU A 14 -5.76 -4.10 -30.42
CA LEU A 14 -5.08 -2.97 -29.74
C LEU A 14 -5.76 -1.63 -30.05
N ARG A 15 -6.09 -1.38 -31.32
CA ARG A 15 -6.82 -0.17 -31.76
C ARG A 15 -8.20 -0.09 -31.13
N GLY A 16 -8.95 -1.21 -31.08
CA GLY A 16 -10.25 -1.29 -30.42
C GLY A 16 -10.14 -0.99 -28.91
N ARG A 17 -9.15 -1.58 -28.22
CA ARG A 17 -8.89 -1.31 -26.78
C ARG A 17 -8.48 0.14 -26.54
N SER A 18 -7.68 0.73 -27.44
CA SER A 18 -7.28 2.14 -27.36
C SER A 18 -8.48 3.08 -27.51
N ALA A 19 -9.34 2.83 -28.50
CA ALA A 19 -10.56 3.61 -28.71
C ALA A 19 -11.52 3.55 -27.50
N VAL A 20 -11.66 2.37 -26.89
CA VAL A 20 -12.47 2.22 -25.66
C VAL A 20 -11.87 3.02 -24.50
N ARG A 21 -10.54 2.99 -24.31
CA ARG A 21 -9.88 3.78 -23.28
C ARG A 21 -10.07 5.28 -23.50
N ALA A 22 -9.89 5.75 -24.74
CA ALA A 22 -10.11 7.14 -25.11
C ALA A 22 -11.58 7.58 -24.85
N LYS A 23 -12.56 6.77 -25.31
CA LYS A 23 -13.98 7.07 -25.09
C LYS A 23 -14.38 7.14 -23.62
N ARG A 24 -13.72 6.34 -22.76
CA ARG A 24 -13.98 6.28 -21.31
C ARG A 24 -13.10 7.23 -20.51
N ASP A 25 -12.24 7.99 -21.15
CA ASP A 25 -11.23 8.86 -20.50
C ASP A 25 -10.42 8.12 -19.41
N ILE A 26 -9.99 6.87 -19.72
CA ILE A 26 -9.20 6.03 -18.81
C ILE A 26 -7.78 5.79 -19.32
N GLN A 27 -7.29 6.65 -20.20
CA GLN A 27 -5.91 6.59 -20.65
C GLN A 27 -4.96 6.96 -19.50
N ARG A 28 -3.85 6.21 -19.41
CA ARG A 28 -2.75 6.51 -18.49
C ARG A 28 -1.57 7.01 -19.29
N THR A 29 -0.87 7.98 -18.73
CA THR A 29 0.37 8.53 -19.30
C THR A 29 1.52 8.22 -18.34
N ASP A 30 2.67 7.87 -18.92
CA ASP A 30 3.94 7.78 -18.21
C ASP A 30 4.64 9.14 -18.35
N SER A 31 4.80 9.84 -17.23
CA SER A 31 5.44 11.15 -17.18
C SER A 31 6.62 11.11 -16.22
N ALA A 32 7.77 11.62 -16.64
CA ALA A 32 8.92 11.73 -15.76
C ALA A 32 8.58 12.57 -14.50
N ARG A 33 9.17 12.17 -13.37
CA ARG A 33 9.06 12.95 -12.13
C ARG A 33 9.63 14.34 -12.37
N SER A 34 8.88 15.36 -11.97
CA SER A 34 9.25 16.77 -12.12
C SER A 34 9.52 17.40 -10.75
N THR A 35 10.10 18.60 -10.75
CA THR A 35 10.41 19.39 -9.55
C THR A 35 9.19 20.15 -8.99
N LEU A 36 7.99 19.57 -9.11
CA LEU A 36 6.77 20.16 -8.58
C LEU A 36 6.71 20.07 -7.06
N TYR A 37 5.94 20.95 -6.42
CA TYR A 37 5.61 20.82 -5.01
C TYR A 37 4.78 19.52 -4.80
N ASP A 38 5.34 18.58 -4.05
CA ASP A 38 4.84 17.21 -4.00
C ASP A 38 3.71 17.04 -2.99
N LEU A 39 2.49 16.94 -3.48
CA LEU A 39 1.31 16.50 -2.73
C LEU A 39 0.76 15.16 -3.27
N ALA A 40 1.57 14.40 -4.00
CA ALA A 40 1.14 13.23 -4.75
C ALA A 40 1.88 11.95 -4.40
N SER A 41 3.20 12.01 -4.12
CA SER A 41 3.99 10.81 -3.83
C SER A 41 3.64 10.23 -2.47
N ASN A 42 4.05 8.98 -2.26
CA ASN A 42 3.87 8.31 -0.97
C ASN A 42 5.15 8.38 -0.11
N ASP A 43 6.11 9.24 -0.43
CA ASP A 43 7.32 9.50 0.39
C ASP A 43 6.97 10.35 1.62
N TYR A 44 6.09 9.81 2.47
CA TYR A 44 5.46 10.53 3.59
C TYR A 44 6.46 11.18 4.55
N LEU A 45 7.59 10.52 4.80
CA LEU A 45 8.62 11.05 5.69
C LEU A 45 9.68 11.89 4.97
N GLY A 46 9.62 11.99 3.62
CA GLY A 46 10.59 12.72 2.81
C GLY A 46 11.98 12.08 2.83
N LEU A 47 12.05 10.76 2.88
CA LEU A 47 13.30 10.02 3.05
C LEU A 47 13.95 9.57 1.72
N GLY A 48 13.21 9.56 0.62
CA GLY A 48 13.68 9.03 -0.66
C GLY A 48 14.93 9.74 -1.23
N ALA A 49 15.10 11.03 -0.90
CA ALA A 49 16.30 11.80 -1.28
C ALA A 49 17.20 12.15 -0.09
N HIS A 50 16.92 11.63 1.11
CA HIS A 50 17.64 11.98 2.33
C HIS A 50 19.10 11.50 2.27
N PRO A 51 20.12 12.35 2.62
CA PRO A 51 21.54 12.00 2.50
C PRO A 51 21.93 10.71 3.20
N VAL A 52 21.42 10.46 4.40
CA VAL A 52 21.70 9.22 5.18
C VAL A 52 21.16 7.99 4.47
N VAL A 53 19.94 8.06 3.90
CA VAL A 53 19.35 6.97 3.13
C VAL A 53 20.16 6.68 1.88
N ARG A 54 20.59 7.71 1.17
CA ARG A 54 21.48 7.58 0.01
C ARG A 54 22.83 6.96 0.39
N THR A 55 23.42 7.38 1.51
CA THR A 55 24.67 6.79 2.01
C THR A 55 24.50 5.32 2.34
N GLY A 56 23.43 4.93 3.03
CA GLY A 56 23.13 3.53 3.30
C GLY A 56 22.99 2.68 2.03
N ALA A 57 22.32 3.22 1.01
CA ALA A 57 22.19 2.58 -0.29
C ALA A 57 23.56 2.44 -1.00
N ILE A 58 24.39 3.49 -1.00
CA ILE A 58 25.73 3.48 -1.61
C ILE A 58 26.65 2.47 -0.88
N THR A 59 26.63 2.43 0.44
CA THR A 59 27.41 1.47 1.22
C THR A 59 27.05 0.04 0.85
N ALA A 60 25.76 -0.29 0.82
CA ALA A 60 25.31 -1.63 0.43
C ALA A 60 25.63 -1.95 -1.04
N LEU A 61 25.54 -0.96 -1.95
CA LEU A 61 25.96 -1.10 -3.34
C LEU A 61 27.44 -1.45 -3.47
N CYS A 62 28.31 -0.74 -2.72
CA CYS A 62 29.77 -0.97 -2.75
C CYS A 62 30.15 -2.34 -2.14
N THR A 63 29.39 -2.84 -1.17
CA THR A 63 29.69 -4.08 -0.47
C THR A 63 29.16 -5.32 -1.19
N ALA A 64 27.91 -5.25 -1.71
CA ALA A 64 27.17 -6.41 -2.25
C ALA A 64 26.81 -6.29 -3.74
N GLY A 65 27.17 -5.17 -4.40
CA GLY A 65 26.90 -4.95 -5.81
C GLY A 65 25.50 -4.39 -6.10
N ALA A 66 25.22 -4.19 -7.40
CA ALA A 66 24.00 -3.52 -7.87
C ALA A 66 22.72 -4.38 -7.75
N GLY A 67 22.86 -5.70 -7.72
CA GLY A 67 21.72 -6.63 -7.68
C GLY A 67 22.04 -7.89 -6.91
N ALA A 68 21.02 -8.63 -6.50
CA ALA A 68 21.15 -9.86 -5.74
C ALA A 68 21.48 -11.10 -6.61
N ALA A 69 21.34 -11.01 -7.92
CA ALA A 69 21.65 -12.02 -8.95
C ALA A 69 20.87 -13.33 -8.85
N ALA A 70 20.08 -13.58 -7.80
CA ALA A 70 19.29 -14.78 -7.59
C ALA A 70 18.13 -14.51 -6.60
N SER A 71 17.24 -15.51 -6.45
CA SER A 71 16.20 -15.44 -5.42
C SER A 71 16.78 -15.66 -4.01
N ARG A 72 15.97 -15.29 -3.00
CA ARG A 72 16.35 -15.37 -1.59
C ARG A 72 16.74 -16.78 -1.13
N VAL A 73 16.10 -17.79 -1.66
CA VAL A 73 16.34 -19.22 -1.28
C VAL A 73 17.45 -19.89 -2.10
N ALA A 74 17.91 -19.26 -3.19
CA ALA A 74 19.05 -19.73 -3.96
C ALA A 74 20.35 -19.11 -3.40
N SER A 75 20.93 -18.13 -4.10
CA SER A 75 22.17 -17.43 -3.69
C SER A 75 21.99 -15.91 -3.56
N GLY A 76 20.76 -15.41 -3.63
CA GLY A 76 20.46 -13.97 -3.60
C GLY A 76 20.31 -13.36 -2.21
N THR A 77 20.48 -14.14 -1.13
CA THR A 77 20.45 -13.57 0.24
C THR A 77 21.81 -13.04 0.64
N TRP A 78 21.86 -11.73 0.88
CA TRP A 78 23.00 -11.02 1.45
C TRP A 78 22.74 -10.67 2.93
N ASP A 79 23.77 -10.41 3.71
CA ASP A 79 23.65 -10.05 5.13
C ASP A 79 22.76 -8.84 5.34
N ILE A 80 22.82 -7.83 4.46
CA ILE A 80 21.97 -6.65 4.50
C ILE A 80 20.45 -6.97 4.48
N HIS A 81 20.04 -8.08 3.86
CA HIS A 81 18.64 -8.51 3.91
C HIS A 81 18.24 -8.98 5.30
N ARG A 82 19.13 -9.71 5.99
CA ARG A 82 18.91 -10.20 7.37
C ARG A 82 18.94 -9.08 8.38
N GLU A 83 19.87 -8.15 8.20
CA GLU A 83 19.95 -6.93 9.02
C GLU A 83 18.66 -6.12 8.90
N LEU A 84 18.14 -5.94 7.68
CA LEU A 84 16.87 -5.26 7.44
C LEU A 84 15.68 -6.03 8.06
N GLU A 85 15.62 -7.35 7.93
CA GLU A 85 14.60 -8.19 8.58
C GLU A 85 14.65 -8.04 10.11
N THR A 86 15.83 -8.05 10.71
CA THR A 86 16.03 -7.83 12.15
C THR A 86 15.60 -6.43 12.58
N ALA A 87 15.95 -5.41 11.80
CA ALA A 87 15.57 -4.03 12.08
C ALA A 87 14.05 -3.82 11.97
N LEU A 88 13.40 -4.44 10.99
CA LEU A 88 11.94 -4.42 10.85
C LEU A 88 11.24 -5.08 12.04
N CYS A 89 11.75 -6.23 12.49
CA CYS A 89 11.24 -6.90 13.70
C CYS A 89 11.32 -5.99 14.91
N SER A 90 12.48 -5.37 15.14
CA SER A 90 12.70 -4.44 16.26
C SER A 90 11.78 -3.22 16.17
N TYR A 91 11.64 -2.64 14.97
CA TYR A 91 10.83 -1.44 14.73
C TYR A 91 9.33 -1.70 14.93
N THR A 92 8.83 -2.83 14.46
CA THR A 92 7.40 -3.17 14.50
C THR A 92 7.00 -3.99 15.72
N GLY A 93 7.95 -4.46 16.53
CA GLY A 93 7.68 -5.36 17.65
C GLY A 93 7.34 -6.80 17.22
N ARG A 94 7.51 -7.16 15.94
CA ARG A 94 7.21 -8.49 15.43
C ARG A 94 8.37 -9.46 15.65
N ALA A 95 8.08 -10.76 15.76
CA ALA A 95 9.10 -11.76 16.06
C ALA A 95 9.91 -12.20 14.82
N GLN A 96 9.30 -12.21 13.64
CA GLN A 96 9.95 -12.62 12.39
C GLN A 96 9.56 -11.71 11.23
N ALA A 97 10.46 -11.55 10.27
CA ALA A 97 10.25 -10.83 9.02
C ALA A 97 10.84 -11.59 7.83
N LEU A 98 10.22 -11.42 6.65
CA LEU A 98 10.76 -11.82 5.35
C LEU A 98 10.68 -10.65 4.39
N VAL A 99 11.80 -10.24 3.81
CA VAL A 99 11.89 -9.13 2.86
C VAL A 99 11.74 -9.61 1.43
N PHE A 100 10.88 -8.93 0.68
CA PHE A 100 10.52 -9.15 -0.72
C PHE A 100 10.99 -7.98 -1.59
N SER A 101 10.97 -8.17 -2.92
CA SER A 101 11.33 -7.13 -3.90
C SER A 101 10.38 -5.93 -3.93
N SER A 102 9.15 -6.09 -3.46
CA SER A 102 8.14 -5.02 -3.33
C SER A 102 7.02 -5.41 -2.36
N GLY A 103 6.22 -4.44 -1.90
CA GLY A 103 4.99 -4.71 -1.15
C GLY A 103 3.97 -5.51 -1.98
N TYR A 104 3.92 -5.27 -3.29
CA TYR A 104 3.09 -6.04 -4.20
C TYR A 104 3.44 -7.53 -4.17
N THR A 105 4.74 -7.87 -4.30
CA THR A 105 5.21 -9.27 -4.26
C THR A 105 5.10 -9.89 -2.88
N ALA A 106 5.17 -9.10 -1.80
CA ALA A 106 4.90 -9.56 -0.44
C ALA A 106 3.43 -10.00 -0.29
N ASN A 107 2.47 -9.21 -0.78
CA ASN A 107 1.05 -9.56 -0.78
C ASN A 107 0.75 -10.80 -1.62
N LEU A 108 1.28 -10.89 -2.84
CA LEU A 108 1.15 -12.09 -3.66
C LEU A 108 1.75 -13.32 -2.99
N GLY A 109 2.89 -13.14 -2.34
CA GLY A 109 3.62 -14.23 -1.67
C GLY A 109 2.84 -14.79 -0.50
N VAL A 110 2.36 -13.94 0.41
CA VAL A 110 1.61 -14.39 1.59
C VAL A 110 0.28 -15.03 1.20
N LEU A 111 -0.48 -14.41 0.29
CA LEU A 111 -1.77 -14.97 -0.15
C LEU A 111 -1.58 -16.28 -0.95
N GLY A 112 -0.53 -16.34 -1.77
CA GLY A 112 -0.16 -17.59 -2.46
C GLY A 112 0.24 -18.70 -1.51
N ALA A 113 0.94 -18.39 -0.43
CA ALA A 113 1.36 -19.34 0.59
C ALA A 113 0.20 -19.87 1.46
N LEU A 114 -0.78 -19.00 1.76
CA LEU A 114 -1.95 -19.33 2.58
C LEU A 114 -3.10 -19.92 1.76
N GLY A 115 -3.04 -19.80 0.43
CA GLY A 115 -4.10 -20.16 -0.50
C GLY A 115 -4.15 -21.63 -0.86
N GLY A 116 -4.94 -21.92 -1.90
CA GLY A 116 -5.17 -23.26 -2.42
C GLY A 116 -6.52 -23.84 -2.03
N PRO A 117 -6.80 -25.09 -2.46
CA PRO A 117 -8.02 -25.79 -2.09
C PRO A 117 -8.17 -25.89 -0.56
N GLY A 118 -9.34 -25.59 -0.04
CA GLY A 118 -9.59 -25.58 1.42
C GLY A 118 -9.17 -24.29 2.12
N SER A 119 -8.94 -23.19 1.40
CA SER A 119 -8.78 -21.86 1.94
C SER A 119 -9.87 -20.92 1.42
N LEU A 120 -10.29 -19.95 2.24
CA LEU A 120 -11.23 -18.89 1.89
C LEU A 120 -10.65 -17.55 2.30
N PHE A 121 -10.53 -16.63 1.36
CA PHE A 121 -10.14 -15.25 1.63
C PHE A 121 -11.36 -14.34 1.66
N LEU A 122 -11.48 -13.55 2.72
CA LEU A 122 -12.49 -12.51 2.88
C LEU A 122 -11.79 -11.17 2.75
N LEU A 123 -11.99 -10.47 1.64
CA LEU A 123 -11.31 -9.22 1.32
C LEU A 123 -12.25 -8.04 1.53
N ASP A 124 -11.75 -6.99 2.17
CA ASP A 124 -12.43 -5.70 2.15
C ASP A 124 -12.65 -5.23 0.71
N ALA A 125 -13.80 -4.59 0.43
CA ALA A 125 -14.15 -4.13 -0.92
C ALA A 125 -13.16 -3.10 -1.49
N HIS A 126 -12.42 -2.39 -0.63
CA HIS A 126 -11.40 -1.43 -1.01
C HIS A 126 -9.97 -1.99 -0.93
N ALA A 127 -9.80 -3.30 -0.74
CA ALA A 127 -8.50 -3.93 -0.70
C ALA A 127 -7.69 -3.63 -1.97
N HIS A 128 -6.40 -3.33 -1.78
CA HIS A 128 -5.47 -3.01 -2.86
C HIS A 128 -5.40 -4.11 -3.92
N ALA A 129 -5.16 -3.73 -5.17
CA ALA A 129 -5.11 -4.66 -6.29
C ALA A 129 -4.17 -5.86 -6.07
N SER A 130 -3.05 -5.69 -5.36
CA SER A 130 -2.13 -6.77 -5.04
C SER A 130 -2.75 -7.86 -4.15
N LEU A 131 -3.64 -7.49 -3.22
CA LEU A 131 -4.37 -8.42 -2.38
C LEU A 131 -5.42 -9.20 -3.19
N VAL A 132 -6.14 -8.49 -4.06
CA VAL A 132 -7.11 -9.11 -4.99
C VAL A 132 -6.39 -10.05 -5.97
N ASP A 133 -5.27 -9.65 -6.54
CA ASP A 133 -4.49 -10.46 -7.46
C ASP A 133 -3.87 -11.67 -6.76
N GLY A 134 -3.35 -11.48 -5.54
CA GLY A 134 -2.85 -12.58 -4.70
C GLY A 134 -3.94 -13.61 -4.39
N ALA A 135 -5.14 -13.17 -4.02
CA ALA A 135 -6.28 -14.06 -3.79
C ALA A 135 -6.66 -14.84 -5.06
N LYS A 136 -6.73 -14.18 -6.22
CA LYS A 136 -7.03 -14.84 -7.51
C LYS A 136 -5.97 -15.85 -7.90
N LEU A 137 -4.69 -15.52 -7.75
CA LEU A 137 -3.57 -16.38 -8.15
C LEU A 137 -3.34 -17.55 -7.19
N SER A 138 -3.81 -17.45 -5.95
CA SER A 138 -3.62 -18.49 -4.92
C SER A 138 -4.40 -19.79 -5.17
N GLY A 139 -5.44 -19.76 -6.02
CA GLY A 139 -6.37 -20.87 -6.21
C GLY A 139 -7.36 -21.10 -5.05
N ALA A 140 -7.37 -20.22 -4.05
CA ALA A 140 -8.35 -20.23 -2.97
C ALA A 140 -9.70 -19.66 -3.43
N ALA A 141 -10.78 -20.06 -2.75
CA ALA A 141 -12.02 -19.31 -2.83
C ALA A 141 -11.84 -17.93 -2.18
N TRP A 142 -12.47 -16.91 -2.74
CA TRP A 142 -12.46 -15.58 -2.14
C TRP A 142 -13.80 -14.87 -2.28
N ARG A 143 -14.10 -14.00 -1.33
CA ARG A 143 -15.29 -13.15 -1.33
C ARG A 143 -14.90 -11.76 -0.84
N SER A 144 -15.59 -10.74 -1.36
CA SER A 144 -15.47 -9.39 -0.84
C SER A 144 -16.58 -9.12 0.17
N PHE A 145 -16.29 -8.33 1.19
CA PHE A 145 -17.26 -7.78 2.13
C PHE A 145 -17.29 -6.25 2.02
N GLU A 146 -18.35 -5.64 2.50
CA GLU A 146 -18.55 -4.19 2.47
C GLU A 146 -17.43 -3.48 3.24
N HIS A 147 -16.92 -2.41 2.64
CA HIS A 147 -15.77 -1.65 3.15
C HIS A 147 -15.92 -1.26 4.62
N ASN A 148 -14.90 -1.59 5.40
CA ASN A 148 -14.81 -1.38 6.86
C ASN A 148 -16.00 -1.94 7.68
N SER A 149 -16.80 -2.85 7.11
CA SER A 149 -17.95 -3.45 7.78
C SER A 149 -17.58 -4.76 8.47
N LEU A 150 -17.21 -4.71 9.75
CA LEU A 150 -17.00 -5.93 10.54
C LEU A 150 -18.25 -6.80 10.65
N ALA A 151 -19.45 -6.20 10.64
CA ALA A 151 -20.70 -6.95 10.64
C ALA A 151 -20.87 -7.80 9.36
N ALA A 152 -20.48 -7.25 8.19
CA ALA A 152 -20.50 -8.00 6.94
C ALA A 152 -19.41 -9.10 6.93
N ALA A 153 -18.22 -8.81 7.46
CA ALA A 153 -17.16 -9.80 7.62
C ALA A 153 -17.59 -10.95 8.56
N GLU A 154 -18.22 -10.63 9.70
CA GLU A 154 -18.74 -11.61 10.65
C GLU A 154 -19.80 -12.52 10.03
N GLN A 155 -20.71 -11.98 9.25
CA GLN A 155 -21.71 -12.80 8.54
C GLN A 155 -21.07 -13.88 7.68
N LEU A 156 -19.99 -13.54 6.96
CA LEU A 156 -19.25 -14.48 6.12
C LEU A 156 -18.47 -15.51 6.95
N LEU A 157 -17.86 -15.09 8.06
CA LEU A 157 -17.17 -15.97 9.01
C LEU A 157 -18.16 -16.95 9.65
N ARG A 158 -19.31 -16.48 10.09
CA ARG A 158 -20.39 -17.28 10.66
C ARG A 158 -20.92 -18.30 9.64
N ALA A 159 -21.19 -17.87 8.41
CA ALA A 159 -21.62 -18.74 7.33
C ALA A 159 -20.60 -19.87 7.05
N ASN A 160 -19.30 -19.56 7.15
CA ASN A 160 -18.23 -20.58 7.03
C ASN A 160 -18.21 -21.52 8.23
N ARG A 161 -18.34 -20.98 9.47
CA ARG A 161 -18.40 -21.80 10.69
C ARG A 161 -19.58 -22.79 10.67
N ASP A 162 -20.73 -22.36 10.17
CA ASP A 162 -21.97 -23.14 10.17
C ASP A 162 -22.08 -24.07 8.93
N ALA A 163 -21.15 -23.96 7.96
CA ALA A 163 -21.09 -24.83 6.79
C ALA A 163 -20.71 -26.28 7.15
N PRO A 164 -21.15 -27.29 6.36
CA PRO A 164 -20.71 -28.67 6.56
C PRO A 164 -19.22 -28.85 6.35
N ALA A 165 -18.63 -29.83 7.03
CA ALA A 165 -17.23 -30.19 6.85
C ALA A 165 -16.95 -30.82 5.46
N PRO A 166 -15.77 -30.69 4.88
CA PRO A 166 -14.62 -29.96 5.44
C PRO A 166 -14.76 -28.43 5.29
N LYS A 167 -14.45 -27.70 6.36
CA LYS A 167 -14.53 -26.22 6.35
C LYS A 167 -13.21 -25.63 5.86
N PRO A 168 -13.24 -24.60 5.00
CA PRO A 168 -12.02 -23.91 4.60
C PRO A 168 -11.39 -23.13 5.78
N ARG A 169 -10.06 -23.04 5.75
CA ARG A 169 -9.30 -22.12 6.60
C ARG A 169 -9.55 -20.69 6.11
N VAL A 170 -9.90 -19.78 7.00
CA VAL A 170 -10.27 -18.41 6.62
C VAL A 170 -9.14 -17.44 6.90
N VAL A 171 -8.92 -16.53 5.95
CA VAL A 171 -8.08 -15.34 6.12
C VAL A 171 -8.95 -14.11 5.86
N LEU A 172 -9.09 -13.26 6.86
CA LEU A 172 -9.67 -11.92 6.73
C LEU A 172 -8.56 -10.95 6.30
N VAL A 173 -8.81 -10.18 5.24
CA VAL A 173 -7.79 -9.31 4.62
C VAL A 173 -8.26 -7.87 4.64
N VAL A 174 -7.50 -6.99 5.28
CA VAL A 174 -7.76 -5.55 5.41
C VAL A 174 -6.49 -4.74 5.16
N GLU A 175 -6.65 -3.45 4.83
CA GLU A 175 -5.55 -2.48 4.92
C GLU A 175 -5.66 -1.72 6.25
N SER A 176 -4.57 -1.49 6.93
CA SER A 176 -4.55 -0.69 8.16
C SER A 176 -4.96 0.76 7.92
N LEU A 177 -4.49 1.34 6.79
CA LEU A 177 -4.91 2.61 6.23
C LEU A 177 -5.17 2.42 4.73
N TYR A 178 -6.35 2.77 4.26
CA TYR A 178 -6.75 2.57 2.87
C TYR A 178 -6.15 3.61 1.93
N SER A 179 -5.70 3.16 0.79
CA SER A 179 -4.84 3.92 -0.14
C SER A 179 -5.52 5.13 -0.80
N VAL A 180 -6.85 5.15 -0.90
CA VAL A 180 -7.62 6.21 -1.57
C VAL A 180 -8.40 7.07 -0.59
N LEU A 181 -9.14 6.47 0.34
CA LEU A 181 -9.94 7.20 1.32
C LEU A 181 -9.07 7.71 2.48
N GLY A 182 -7.99 7.00 2.80
CA GLY A 182 -7.13 7.32 3.93
C GLY A 182 -7.72 6.92 5.29
N ASP A 183 -8.87 6.29 5.31
CA ASP A 183 -9.51 5.79 6.52
C ASP A 183 -8.82 4.52 7.05
N ALA A 184 -9.10 4.17 8.30
CA ALA A 184 -8.46 3.06 9.00
C ALA A 184 -9.40 1.88 9.20
N ALA A 185 -8.85 0.66 9.10
CA ALA A 185 -9.56 -0.53 9.57
C ALA A 185 -9.55 -0.61 11.11
N PRO A 186 -10.62 -1.11 11.73
CA PRO A 186 -10.72 -1.33 13.17
C PRO A 186 -9.96 -2.62 13.57
N LEU A 187 -8.62 -2.54 13.64
CA LEU A 187 -7.73 -3.71 13.74
C LEU A 187 -7.96 -4.55 14.99
N GLU A 188 -8.16 -3.91 16.15
CA GLU A 188 -8.41 -4.63 17.41
C GLU A 188 -9.67 -5.50 17.31
N GLN A 189 -10.76 -4.91 16.81
CA GLN A 189 -12.03 -5.62 16.64
C GLN A 189 -11.93 -6.69 15.54
N ALA A 190 -11.21 -6.44 14.45
CA ALA A 190 -10.97 -7.41 13.39
C ALA A 190 -10.15 -8.61 13.89
N ALA A 191 -9.12 -8.36 14.71
CA ALA A 191 -8.31 -9.42 15.31
C ALA A 191 -9.12 -10.25 16.32
N ALA A 192 -9.92 -9.61 17.17
CA ALA A 192 -10.81 -10.29 18.10
C ALA A 192 -11.84 -11.19 17.36
N LEU A 193 -12.42 -10.66 16.28
CA LEU A 193 -13.32 -11.41 15.42
C LEU A 193 -12.63 -12.62 14.79
N CYS A 194 -11.43 -12.46 14.25
CA CYS A 194 -10.65 -13.57 13.69
C CYS A 194 -10.33 -14.63 14.74
N ALA A 195 -9.97 -14.23 15.96
CA ALA A 195 -9.70 -15.16 17.07
C ALA A 195 -10.96 -15.97 17.43
N GLU A 196 -12.14 -15.35 17.51
CA GLU A 196 -13.42 -16.01 17.82
C GLU A 196 -13.77 -17.08 16.78
N TYR A 197 -13.49 -16.82 15.50
CA TYR A 197 -13.85 -17.73 14.40
C TYR A 197 -12.69 -18.64 13.95
N GLY A 198 -11.54 -18.62 14.63
CA GLY A 198 -10.35 -19.40 14.25
C GLY A 198 -9.79 -19.02 12.87
N ALA A 199 -9.89 -17.75 12.52
CA ALA A 199 -9.40 -17.19 11.27
C ALA A 199 -8.05 -16.47 11.47
N VAL A 200 -7.31 -16.28 10.39
CA VAL A 200 -6.12 -15.43 10.35
C VAL A 200 -6.54 -14.03 9.87
N LEU A 201 -5.99 -12.99 10.50
CA LEU A 201 -6.07 -11.62 10.03
C LEU A 201 -4.79 -11.28 9.25
N LEU A 202 -4.93 -10.89 7.98
CA LEU A 202 -3.85 -10.32 7.18
C LEU A 202 -4.08 -8.80 7.06
N VAL A 203 -3.11 -8.01 7.57
CA VAL A 203 -3.13 -6.55 7.57
C VAL A 203 -2.09 -6.01 6.59
N ASP A 204 -2.51 -5.27 5.58
CA ASP A 204 -1.58 -4.51 4.74
C ASP A 204 -1.27 -3.17 5.42
N GLU A 205 -0.02 -2.99 5.85
CA GLU A 205 0.51 -1.78 6.49
C GLU A 205 1.23 -0.84 5.50
N ALA A 206 0.96 -0.97 4.20
CA ALA A 206 1.67 -0.17 3.19
C ALA A 206 1.56 1.35 3.42
N HIS A 207 0.48 1.83 4.00
CA HIS A 207 0.24 3.25 4.31
C HIS A 207 0.43 3.61 5.78
N SER A 208 0.61 2.62 6.67
CA SER A 208 0.77 2.84 8.12
C SER A 208 2.18 2.58 8.65
N LEU A 209 2.98 1.74 7.99
CA LEU A 209 4.37 1.53 8.41
C LEU A 209 5.11 2.88 8.42
N ALA A 210 5.65 3.25 9.58
CA ALA A 210 6.37 4.50 9.84
C ALA A 210 5.54 5.79 9.63
N THR A 211 4.19 5.72 9.64
CA THR A 211 3.32 6.90 9.53
C THR A 211 2.36 7.08 10.71
N VAL A 212 2.25 6.08 11.56
CA VAL A 212 1.41 6.09 12.77
C VAL A 212 2.29 6.04 14.02
N PRO A 213 1.80 6.46 15.18
CA PRO A 213 2.49 6.29 16.46
C PRO A 213 2.93 4.83 16.65
N SER A 214 4.04 4.61 17.33
CA SER A 214 4.70 3.30 17.49
C SER A 214 5.24 2.69 16.18
N GLY A 215 5.14 3.38 15.04
CA GLY A 215 5.72 3.01 13.76
C GLY A 215 4.97 1.93 12.96
N SER A 216 3.98 1.24 13.55
CA SER A 216 3.17 0.19 12.92
C SER A 216 1.76 0.24 13.48
N ALA A 217 0.73 0.13 12.63
CA ALA A 217 -0.67 0.12 13.07
C ALA A 217 -1.00 -1.15 13.86
N VAL A 218 -0.42 -2.29 13.49
CA VAL A 218 -0.56 -3.55 14.23
C VAL A 218 0.01 -3.40 15.63
N ARG A 219 1.19 -2.74 15.78
CA ARG A 219 1.79 -2.45 17.09
C ARG A 219 0.98 -1.43 17.87
N ALA A 220 0.49 -0.36 17.22
CA ALA A 220 -0.36 0.64 17.87
C ALA A 220 -1.67 0.05 18.41
N ALA A 221 -2.18 -1.02 17.79
CA ALA A 221 -3.34 -1.78 18.24
C ALA A 221 -3.01 -2.87 19.30
N GLY A 222 -1.75 -2.97 19.78
CA GLY A 222 -1.34 -3.99 20.74
C GLY A 222 -1.36 -5.43 20.21
N LEU A 223 -1.26 -5.58 18.88
CA LEU A 223 -1.40 -6.87 18.20
C LEU A 223 -0.06 -7.44 17.71
N GLU A 224 1.07 -6.82 18.07
CA GLU A 224 2.39 -7.21 17.57
C GLU A 224 2.80 -8.64 17.93
N GLN A 225 2.26 -9.18 19.02
CA GLN A 225 2.49 -10.56 19.44
C GLN A 225 1.30 -11.51 19.18
N ALA A 226 0.25 -11.03 18.49
CA ALA A 226 -0.89 -11.89 18.14
C ALA A 226 -0.50 -12.85 17.01
N GLY A 227 -0.43 -14.16 17.29
CA GLY A 227 0.06 -15.19 16.36
C GLY A 227 -0.88 -15.44 15.15
N HIS A 228 -2.15 -15.06 15.25
CA HIS A 228 -3.12 -15.13 14.17
C HIS A 228 -3.19 -13.83 13.33
N VAL A 229 -2.34 -12.84 13.61
CA VAL A 229 -2.25 -11.59 12.86
C VAL A 229 -0.94 -11.57 12.07
N LEU A 230 -1.03 -11.59 10.76
CA LEU A 230 0.09 -11.37 9.84
C LEU A 230 0.01 -9.96 9.29
N ALA A 231 1.15 -9.34 9.05
CA ALA A 231 1.19 -8.04 8.40
C ALA A 231 2.05 -8.07 7.15
N THR A 232 1.68 -7.31 6.14
CA THR A 232 2.53 -6.97 5.01
C THR A 232 2.85 -5.48 5.04
N ALA A 233 3.99 -5.10 4.52
CA ALA A 233 4.42 -3.71 4.48
C ALA A 233 5.18 -3.41 3.19
N THR A 234 5.27 -2.13 2.84
CA THR A 234 6.15 -1.66 1.77
C THR A 234 7.26 -0.77 2.32
N LEU A 235 8.44 -0.88 1.73
CA LEU A 235 9.59 -0.04 2.05
C LEU A 235 9.69 1.17 1.10
N SER A 236 8.79 1.25 0.11
CA SER A 236 8.84 2.24 -0.97
C SER A 236 8.03 3.52 -0.71
N LYS A 237 7.26 3.57 0.37
CA LYS A 237 6.47 4.73 0.75
C LYS A 237 7.18 5.56 1.84
N ALA A 238 6.77 5.47 3.09
CA ALA A 238 7.34 6.26 4.17
C ALA A 238 8.87 6.13 4.32
N LEU A 239 9.43 4.96 4.02
CA LEU A 239 10.89 4.74 4.09
C LEU A 239 11.64 5.21 2.84
N GLY A 240 10.96 5.65 1.78
CA GLY A 240 11.57 6.25 0.59
C GLY A 240 12.54 5.35 -0.20
N ALA A 241 12.51 4.02 0.04
CA ALA A 241 13.39 3.04 -0.62
C ALA A 241 12.63 2.19 -1.65
N GLN A 242 12.96 0.92 -1.79
CA GLN A 242 12.20 -0.10 -2.51
C GLN A 242 12.15 -1.35 -1.67
N GLY A 243 11.13 -2.17 -1.86
CA GLY A 243 10.97 -3.46 -1.20
C GLY A 243 9.60 -3.61 -0.55
N GLY A 244 9.40 -4.78 0.02
CA GLY A 244 8.26 -5.14 0.86
C GLY A 244 8.68 -6.11 1.93
N ALA A 245 7.79 -6.36 2.88
CA ALA A 245 8.03 -7.33 3.94
C ALA A 245 6.73 -8.05 4.32
N VAL A 246 6.87 -9.29 4.79
CA VAL A 246 5.87 -9.99 5.58
C VAL A 246 6.39 -10.08 7.01
N LEU A 247 5.54 -9.72 7.97
CA LEU A 247 5.86 -9.60 9.38
C LEU A 247 4.93 -10.51 10.18
N VAL A 248 5.49 -11.31 11.07
CA VAL A 248 4.73 -12.27 11.89
C VAL A 248 5.14 -12.16 13.36
N GLY A 249 4.19 -12.37 14.26
CA GLY A 249 4.39 -12.33 15.72
C GLY A 249 3.86 -13.59 16.40
N GLY A 250 3.98 -13.60 17.72
CA GLY A 250 3.54 -14.71 18.56
C GLY A 250 4.52 -15.89 18.60
N ASP A 251 4.18 -16.91 19.40
CA ASP A 251 5.05 -18.04 19.69
C ASP A 251 5.33 -18.91 18.46
N ASP A 252 4.39 -18.97 17.52
CA ASP A 252 4.50 -19.75 16.28
C ASP A 252 5.14 -18.97 15.11
N ALA A 253 5.71 -17.80 15.36
CA ALA A 253 6.26 -16.92 14.31
C ALA A 253 7.34 -17.62 13.47
N GLN A 254 8.14 -18.51 14.05
CA GLN A 254 9.13 -19.31 13.34
C GLN A 254 8.47 -20.29 12.38
N LEU A 255 7.37 -20.97 12.76
CA LEU A 255 6.62 -21.87 11.87
C LEU A 255 6.01 -21.10 10.69
N TRP A 256 5.46 -19.92 10.95
CA TRP A 256 4.98 -19.02 9.88
C TRP A 256 6.10 -18.65 8.91
N ARG A 257 7.26 -18.25 9.45
CA ARG A 257 8.41 -17.90 8.62
C ARG A 257 8.87 -19.08 7.76
N GLU A 258 8.99 -20.26 8.32
CA GLU A 258 9.37 -21.48 7.60
C GLU A 258 8.35 -21.83 6.51
N HIS A 259 7.06 -21.76 6.81
CA HIS A 259 6.01 -21.97 5.82
C HIS A 259 6.12 -21.01 4.65
N LEU A 260 6.22 -19.69 4.92
CA LEU A 260 6.35 -18.66 3.89
C LEU A 260 7.62 -18.84 3.05
N LEU A 261 8.75 -19.13 3.69
CA LEU A 261 10.03 -19.37 3.00
C LEU A 261 9.95 -20.54 2.01
N ASN A 262 9.17 -21.56 2.32
CA ASN A 262 9.04 -22.76 1.51
C ASN A 262 7.88 -22.73 0.50
N THR A 263 6.94 -21.80 0.62
CA THR A 263 5.71 -21.80 -0.20
C THR A 263 5.39 -20.47 -0.88
N ALA A 264 5.91 -19.34 -0.39
CA ALA A 264 5.69 -18.05 -1.01
C ALA A 264 6.43 -17.95 -2.36
N ARG A 265 5.71 -18.14 -3.46
CA ARG A 265 6.30 -18.22 -4.80
C ARG A 265 7.10 -16.99 -5.21
N THR A 266 6.65 -15.80 -4.80
CA THR A 266 7.37 -14.54 -5.06
C THR A 266 8.62 -14.34 -4.17
N PHE A 267 8.82 -15.17 -3.16
CA PHE A 267 10.07 -15.26 -2.41
C PHE A 267 11.03 -16.30 -3.03
N ILE A 268 10.49 -17.38 -3.54
CA ILE A 268 11.25 -18.53 -4.06
C ILE A 268 11.77 -18.26 -5.48
N PHE A 269 10.96 -17.60 -6.34
CA PHE A 269 11.22 -17.51 -7.78
C PHE A 269 11.54 -16.10 -8.27
N ASP A 270 11.25 -15.07 -7.47
CA ASP A 270 11.65 -13.69 -7.82
C ASP A 270 13.09 -13.42 -7.37
N THR A 271 13.78 -12.55 -8.08
CA THR A 271 15.10 -12.07 -7.66
C THR A 271 14.97 -11.27 -6.36
N ALA A 272 15.88 -11.52 -5.42
CA ALA A 272 15.90 -10.83 -4.14
C ALA A 272 15.99 -9.29 -4.33
N LEU A 273 15.51 -8.56 -3.34
CA LEU A 273 15.64 -7.10 -3.28
C LEU A 273 17.11 -6.68 -3.51
N ALA A 274 17.34 -5.67 -4.34
CA ALA A 274 18.68 -5.17 -4.58
C ALA A 274 19.34 -4.71 -3.26
N PRO A 275 20.60 -5.06 -3.00
CA PRO A 275 21.30 -4.67 -1.77
C PRO A 275 21.26 -3.16 -1.49
N ALA A 276 21.43 -2.32 -2.53
CA ALA A 276 21.32 -0.88 -2.39
C ALA A 276 19.95 -0.43 -1.84
N ALA A 277 18.86 -1.03 -2.32
CA ALA A 277 17.53 -0.72 -1.82
C ALA A 277 17.33 -1.20 -0.37
N ALA A 278 17.87 -2.38 -0.02
CA ALA A 278 17.84 -2.89 1.34
C ALA A 278 18.63 -1.98 2.31
N GLY A 279 19.83 -1.52 1.92
CA GLY A 279 20.66 -0.59 2.70
C GLY A 279 20.01 0.78 2.87
N GLY A 280 19.35 1.29 1.82
CA GLY A 280 18.56 2.51 1.91
C GLY A 280 17.37 2.36 2.88
N ALA A 281 16.61 1.26 2.81
CA ALA A 281 15.49 0.99 3.71
C ALA A 281 15.95 0.84 5.17
N LEU A 282 17.07 0.15 5.41
CA LEU A 282 17.65 0.01 6.75
C LEU A 282 18.02 1.36 7.34
N ALA A 283 18.71 2.21 6.56
CA ALA A 283 19.06 3.57 6.98
C ALA A 283 17.82 4.43 7.25
N ALA A 284 16.77 4.28 6.43
CA ALA A 284 15.49 5.00 6.58
C ALA A 284 14.74 4.63 7.87
N LEU A 285 14.77 3.37 8.29
CA LEU A 285 14.17 2.92 9.56
C LEU A 285 14.76 3.68 10.75
N GLY A 286 16.10 3.92 10.76
CA GLY A 286 16.73 4.70 11.81
C GLY A 286 16.33 6.19 11.83
N LEU A 287 15.75 6.70 10.74
CA LEU A 287 15.25 8.07 10.61
C LEU A 287 13.74 8.20 10.81
N ALA A 288 13.02 7.09 10.83
CA ALA A 288 11.57 7.05 11.06
C ALA A 288 11.25 7.20 12.56
N THR A 289 11.64 8.35 13.14
CA THR A 289 11.50 8.67 14.56
C THR A 289 10.09 9.17 14.89
N GLU A 290 9.71 9.06 16.16
CA GLU A 290 8.45 9.60 16.68
C GLU A 290 8.28 11.10 16.36
N GLU A 291 9.37 11.89 16.43
CA GLU A 291 9.34 13.32 16.08
C GLU A 291 8.98 13.52 14.59
N ARG A 292 9.54 12.71 13.69
CA ARG A 292 9.22 12.81 12.25
C ARG A 292 7.79 12.36 11.96
N ILE A 293 7.33 11.31 12.63
CA ILE A 293 5.92 10.85 12.56
C ILE A 293 4.98 11.94 13.10
N ALA A 294 5.33 12.60 14.20
CA ALA A 294 4.53 13.69 14.76
C ALA A 294 4.43 14.89 13.80
N ARG A 295 5.52 15.24 13.09
CA ARG A 295 5.47 16.27 12.04
C ARG A 295 4.57 15.87 10.87
N LEU A 296 4.63 14.60 10.46
CA LEU A 296 3.70 14.07 9.44
C LEU A 296 2.25 14.20 9.90
N ALA A 297 1.96 13.81 11.14
CA ALA A 297 0.62 13.92 11.71
C ALA A 297 0.14 15.38 11.78
N ALA A 298 1.00 16.32 12.18
CA ALA A 298 0.67 17.74 12.20
C ALA A 298 0.33 18.27 10.80
N ASN A 299 1.12 17.93 9.78
CA ASN A 299 0.83 18.32 8.40
C ASN A 299 -0.42 17.61 7.84
N THR A 300 -0.70 16.39 8.26
CA THR A 300 -1.95 15.68 7.93
C THR A 300 -3.17 16.44 8.45
N LEU A 301 -3.13 16.85 9.73
CA LEU A 301 -4.18 17.64 10.35
C LEU A 301 -4.35 19.01 9.65
N LEU A 302 -3.25 19.69 9.33
CA LEU A 302 -3.28 20.96 8.62
C LEU A 302 -3.97 20.84 7.26
N ILE A 303 -3.68 19.79 6.48
CA ILE A 303 -4.36 19.55 5.19
C ILE A 303 -5.86 19.38 5.41
N ARG A 304 -6.24 18.51 6.32
CA ARG A 304 -7.65 18.22 6.63
C ARG A 304 -8.38 19.47 7.07
N ASP A 305 -7.80 20.23 7.99
CA ASP A 305 -8.44 21.38 8.59
C ASP A 305 -8.64 22.52 7.56
N ILE A 306 -7.65 22.79 6.70
CA ILE A 306 -7.75 23.77 5.61
C ILE A 306 -8.80 23.36 4.58
N LEU A 307 -8.80 22.08 4.14
CA LEU A 307 -9.77 21.60 3.16
C LEU A 307 -11.20 21.62 3.73
N SER A 308 -11.36 21.24 5.00
CA SER A 308 -12.67 21.16 5.66
C SER A 308 -13.23 22.55 6.02
N ALA A 309 -12.36 23.55 6.17
CA ALA A 309 -12.77 24.94 6.43
C ALA A 309 -13.36 25.65 5.20
N GLU A 310 -13.16 25.13 3.98
CA GLU A 310 -13.74 25.69 2.76
C GLU A 310 -15.23 25.26 2.65
N PRO A 311 -16.21 26.18 2.74
CA PRO A 311 -17.63 25.81 2.75
C PRO A 311 -18.09 25.08 1.48
N ARG A 312 -17.46 25.36 0.33
CA ARG A 312 -17.80 24.72 -0.96
C ARG A 312 -17.28 23.29 -1.07
N LEU A 313 -16.39 22.88 -0.16
CA LEU A 313 -15.91 21.49 -0.02
C LEU A 313 -16.62 20.73 1.12
N ALA A 314 -17.59 21.34 1.79
CA ALA A 314 -18.32 20.73 2.90
C ALA A 314 -18.92 19.38 2.50
N GLY A 315 -18.66 18.35 3.29
CA GLY A 315 -19.12 16.97 3.04
C GLY A 315 -18.39 16.24 1.89
N ARG A 316 -17.36 16.86 1.28
CA ARG A 316 -16.59 16.30 0.17
C ARG A 316 -15.20 15.82 0.57
N VAL A 317 -14.67 16.32 1.68
CA VAL A 317 -13.40 15.87 2.24
C VAL A 317 -13.62 14.53 2.93
N GLU A 318 -12.85 13.49 2.56
CA GLU A 318 -12.99 12.16 3.15
C GLU A 318 -12.49 12.14 4.61
N ALA A 319 -13.10 11.31 5.43
CA ALA A 319 -12.73 11.14 6.84
C ALA A 319 -11.46 10.26 6.95
N SER A 320 -10.31 10.87 6.71
CA SER A 320 -9.01 10.19 6.73
C SER A 320 -8.43 10.08 8.15
N ALA A 321 -7.76 8.96 8.42
CA ALA A 321 -7.02 8.69 9.66
C ALA A 321 -5.49 8.79 9.49
N GLY A 322 -5.00 9.02 8.25
CA GLY A 322 -3.57 8.99 7.94
C GLY A 322 -3.13 10.03 6.91
N PRO A 323 -1.92 9.90 6.38
CA PRO A 323 -1.31 10.92 5.50
C PRO A 323 -1.99 11.09 4.14
N VAL A 324 -2.89 10.20 3.77
CA VAL A 324 -3.70 10.28 2.55
C VAL A 324 -4.94 11.11 2.83
N GLN A 325 -5.14 12.18 2.05
CA GLN A 325 -6.30 13.07 2.16
C GLN A 325 -6.99 13.14 0.80
N SER A 326 -8.30 12.95 0.75
CA SER A 326 -9.02 12.92 -0.52
C SER A 326 -10.22 13.87 -0.52
N VAL A 327 -10.42 14.54 -1.66
CA VAL A 327 -11.57 15.42 -1.92
C VAL A 327 -12.38 14.83 -3.07
N ARG A 328 -13.66 14.56 -2.84
CA ARG A 328 -14.57 14.10 -3.89
C ARG A 328 -14.76 15.17 -4.95
N MET A 329 -14.72 14.74 -6.21
CA MET A 329 -14.96 15.60 -7.38
C MET A 329 -16.30 15.23 -8.00
N ASN A 330 -17.01 16.24 -8.52
CA ASN A 330 -18.35 16.02 -9.07
C ASN A 330 -18.34 15.10 -10.31
N THR A 331 -17.27 15.19 -11.13
CA THR A 331 -17.13 14.36 -12.33
C THR A 331 -15.68 13.90 -12.54
N PRO A 332 -15.46 12.76 -13.26
CA PRO A 332 -14.14 12.33 -13.65
C PRO A 332 -13.37 13.37 -14.50
N ALA A 333 -14.08 14.11 -15.37
CA ALA A 333 -13.50 15.15 -16.22
C ALA A 333 -12.94 16.30 -15.39
N GLN A 334 -13.71 16.81 -14.40
CA GLN A 334 -13.26 17.86 -13.49
C GLN A 334 -12.07 17.40 -12.64
N ALA A 335 -12.07 16.17 -12.15
CA ALA A 335 -10.93 15.62 -11.41
C ALA A 335 -9.65 15.60 -12.26
N THR A 336 -9.77 15.21 -13.54
CA THR A 336 -8.64 15.19 -14.48
C THR A 336 -8.17 16.61 -14.83
N ALA A 337 -9.10 17.52 -15.12
CA ALA A 337 -8.79 18.92 -15.41
C ALA A 337 -8.09 19.62 -14.22
N ALA A 338 -8.59 19.41 -13.01
CA ALA A 338 -7.98 19.97 -11.80
C ALA A 338 -6.55 19.46 -11.59
N ALA A 339 -6.31 18.16 -11.74
CA ALA A 339 -4.97 17.60 -11.60
C ALA A 339 -4.00 18.12 -12.68
N ALA A 340 -4.47 18.31 -13.92
CA ALA A 340 -3.69 18.90 -15.01
C ALA A 340 -3.34 20.36 -14.72
N LEU A 341 -4.32 21.17 -14.35
CA LEU A 341 -4.13 22.59 -14.05
C LEU A 341 -3.23 22.80 -12.82
N LEU A 342 -3.36 21.97 -11.79
CA LEU A 342 -2.45 21.99 -10.63
C LEU A 342 -1.01 21.70 -11.07
N ARG A 343 -0.81 20.76 -11.97
CA ARG A 343 0.51 20.45 -12.50
C ARG A 343 1.12 21.65 -13.26
N GLU A 344 0.34 22.38 -14.05
CA GLU A 344 0.76 23.61 -14.72
C GLU A 344 1.13 24.72 -13.72
N ARG A 345 0.45 24.76 -12.57
CA ARG A 345 0.69 25.69 -11.45
C ARG A 345 1.86 25.28 -10.56
N GLY A 346 2.53 24.17 -10.86
CA GLY A 346 3.70 23.72 -10.11
C GLY A 346 3.40 22.76 -8.95
N TYR A 347 2.20 22.17 -8.87
CA TYR A 347 1.80 21.23 -7.82
C TYR A 347 1.58 19.84 -8.39
N ALA A 348 2.11 18.82 -7.72
CA ALA A 348 1.79 17.42 -8.02
C ALA A 348 0.64 16.96 -7.13
N VAL A 349 -0.50 16.61 -7.73
CA VAL A 349 -1.68 16.05 -7.05
C VAL A 349 -2.19 14.88 -7.87
N ASN A 350 -2.58 13.78 -7.21
CA ASN A 350 -3.11 12.62 -7.89
C ASN A 350 -4.63 12.71 -8.11
N CYS A 351 -5.08 12.23 -9.27
CA CYS A 351 -6.48 12.04 -9.58
C CYS A 351 -6.81 10.54 -9.58
N PHE A 352 -7.73 10.12 -8.72
CA PHE A 352 -8.28 8.76 -8.69
C PHE A 352 -9.72 8.78 -9.23
N ARG A 353 -10.01 7.90 -10.18
CA ARG A 353 -11.30 7.82 -10.85
C ARG A 353 -11.62 6.38 -11.28
N PRO A 354 -12.88 6.06 -11.62
CA PRO A 354 -13.21 4.76 -12.18
C PRO A 354 -12.37 4.45 -13.44
N PRO A 355 -11.93 3.18 -13.65
CA PRO A 355 -12.23 2.00 -12.84
C PRO A 355 -11.21 1.75 -11.71
N SER A 356 -10.33 2.69 -11.37
CA SER A 356 -9.28 2.51 -10.36
C SER A 356 -9.80 2.66 -8.91
N VAL A 357 -11.03 3.10 -8.75
CA VAL A 357 -11.74 3.22 -7.46
C VAL A 357 -12.95 2.30 -7.46
N PRO A 358 -13.13 1.44 -6.43
CA PRO A 358 -14.20 0.44 -6.41
C PRO A 358 -15.58 1.05 -6.20
N ASP A 359 -15.67 2.21 -5.53
CA ASP A 359 -16.94 2.91 -5.23
C ASP A 359 -17.42 3.82 -6.37
N GLY A 360 -16.67 3.92 -7.47
CA GLY A 360 -17.04 4.74 -8.62
C GLY A 360 -16.90 6.26 -8.42
N VAL A 361 -16.41 6.74 -7.29
CA VAL A 361 -16.30 8.17 -6.96
C VAL A 361 -14.95 8.72 -7.36
N SER A 362 -14.92 9.79 -8.16
CA SER A 362 -13.68 10.47 -8.53
C SER A 362 -13.18 11.37 -7.42
N ARG A 363 -11.87 11.38 -7.21
CA ARG A 363 -11.21 12.18 -6.15
C ARG A 363 -9.92 12.81 -6.61
N LEU A 364 -9.63 13.98 -6.11
CA LEU A 364 -8.25 14.43 -5.96
C LEU A 364 -7.71 13.86 -4.66
N ARG A 365 -6.57 13.17 -4.74
CA ARG A 365 -5.88 12.62 -3.57
C ARG A 365 -4.60 13.39 -3.32
N LEU A 366 -4.52 13.98 -2.14
CA LEU A 366 -3.34 14.65 -1.62
C LEU A 366 -2.63 13.76 -0.61
N THR A 367 -1.34 13.96 -0.45
CA THR A 367 -0.53 13.28 0.56
C THR A 367 0.18 14.30 1.44
N ALA A 368 0.15 14.06 2.75
CA ALA A 368 0.95 14.80 3.69
C ALA A 368 2.40 14.30 3.69
N HIS A 369 3.35 15.21 3.92
CA HIS A 369 4.77 14.88 4.04
C HIS A 369 5.38 15.55 5.26
N ALA A 370 6.20 14.84 6.02
CA ALA A 370 6.82 15.32 7.25
C ALA A 370 7.83 16.47 7.01
N HIS A 371 8.36 16.61 5.80
CA HIS A 371 9.36 17.62 5.46
C HIS A 371 8.76 18.95 4.95
N HIS A 372 7.45 19.01 4.70
CA HIS A 372 6.82 20.27 4.28
C HIS A 372 6.75 21.26 5.43
N HIS A 373 7.11 22.52 5.12
CA HIS A 373 6.90 23.63 6.05
C HIS A 373 5.42 24.00 6.09
N PRO A 374 4.81 24.23 7.26
CA PRO A 374 3.37 24.51 7.38
C PRO A 374 2.88 25.68 6.52
N ASP A 375 3.63 26.79 6.46
CA ASP A 375 3.21 27.97 5.70
C ASP A 375 3.18 27.71 4.18
N THR A 376 4.21 27.00 3.66
CA THR A 376 4.24 26.66 2.23
C THR A 376 3.18 25.61 1.89
N LEU A 377 2.91 24.69 2.81
CA LEU A 377 1.83 23.72 2.67
C LEU A 377 0.47 24.41 2.65
N ALA A 378 0.22 25.37 3.56
CA ALA A 378 -1.02 26.15 3.59
C ALA A 378 -1.22 26.94 2.28
N ALA A 379 -0.20 27.62 1.76
CA ALA A 379 -0.25 28.32 0.48
C ALA A 379 -0.56 27.37 -0.71
N ALA A 380 0.07 26.19 -0.72
CA ALA A 380 -0.20 25.16 -1.73
C ALA A 380 -1.67 24.69 -1.68
N LEU A 381 -2.23 24.51 -0.47
CA LEU A 381 -3.62 24.09 -0.30
C LEU A 381 -4.62 25.15 -0.77
N GLN A 382 -4.32 26.44 -0.58
CA GLN A 382 -5.14 27.52 -1.15
C GLN A 382 -5.17 27.45 -2.70
N SER A 383 -4.03 27.13 -3.31
CA SER A 383 -3.95 26.92 -4.76
C SER A 383 -4.76 25.67 -5.21
N VAL A 384 -4.72 24.59 -4.41
CA VAL A 384 -5.54 23.38 -4.67
C VAL A 384 -7.03 23.72 -4.60
N ILE A 385 -7.49 24.39 -3.54
CA ILE A 385 -8.89 24.79 -3.36
C ILE A 385 -9.32 25.70 -4.53
N GLY A 386 -8.56 26.77 -4.81
CA GLY A 386 -8.86 27.68 -5.92
C GLY A 386 -9.00 26.96 -7.25
N THR A 387 -8.13 25.96 -7.52
CA THR A 387 -8.19 25.16 -8.76
C THR A 387 -9.41 24.24 -8.81
N ILE A 388 -9.79 23.59 -7.70
CA ILE A 388 -11.01 22.80 -7.64
C ILE A 388 -12.22 23.66 -8.01
N LEU A 389 -12.33 24.83 -7.40
CA LEU A 389 -13.46 25.72 -7.58
C LEU A 389 -13.53 26.32 -8.98
N GLU A 390 -12.38 26.58 -9.61
CA GLU A 390 -12.27 27.09 -10.98
C GLU A 390 -12.76 26.07 -12.01
N VAL A 391 -12.39 24.80 -11.87
CA VAL A 391 -12.83 23.76 -12.81
C VAL A 391 -14.27 23.32 -12.64
N GLU A 392 -14.91 23.74 -11.54
CA GLU A 392 -16.32 23.46 -11.23
C GLU A 392 -17.26 24.64 -11.55
N ALA A 393 -16.69 25.83 -11.80
CA ALA A 393 -17.43 27.02 -12.21
C ALA A 393 -17.87 26.93 -13.68
#